data_507b8516e0d99553898aaaf98d0f2a5a
#
_entry.id   507b8516e0d99553898aaaf98d0f2a5a
#
_cell.length_a   1.000
_cell.length_b   1.000
_cell.length_c   1.000
_cell.angle_alpha   90.00
_cell.angle_beta   90.00
_cell.angle_gamma   90.00
#
_symmetry.space_group_name_H-M   'P 1'
#
loop_
_entity.id
_entity.type
_entity.pdbx_description
1 polymer ?
#
loop_
_entity_poly.entity_id
_entity_poly.type
_entity_poly.pdbx_seq_one_letter_code
_entity_poly.pdbx_strand_id
1 'polypeptide(L)'
;MVNAAFFNYMECIFMRIKKPHLRPIVITLSVGGIFLTSIFMIVVIMFYQHENIEKNLLDANSSYAMKMSDVMSSYIEMAQGELAYGAKKIESTTDVEYLKNEADRLRLQSGMFNSVIVVSNGAVVLATSPESLDLVGVHLNSSVSKLAIEGKKAFISQPYKSVAGNLIILLSHPIYDKSGNYIGYIGGSIYLKKQSLFSDVLSRHFFNDDTEITIVSDDGNVIFNKDNSVVGRPMVMPDDLKSKLASSERGDGTFFSSGHKYLLGYAHMKNTDWNVFVYSHADNVTTILINYAKNVLVLLVVIIVVFSVVSYFIASQISIPLENLAISTNAKDIESSLTYIKGINAWYAEADRLKKALLTNVKVMMKRVNTLNEVAVKDPLTGVNNRLGFSNKTKDYTQGSGASVIAIDVDFFKKINDFFGHGVGDEVLISLAHVINSCCRSEDIVCRFGGEEFVIFLPNTSVVTAERIAERIRSVIESTVFTNDLRVTISAGVATQTAPLSGIDFLLKNADDALYQAKGEGRNKVIVYSAI
;
A
#
# COMPACT_ATOMS: atom_id res chain seq x y z
N MET A 1 21.24 22.28 30.75
CA MET A 1 20.47 21.31 31.57
C MET A 1 19.16 20.83 30.91
N VAL A 2 18.52 21.58 30.03
CA VAL A 2 17.24 21.21 29.40
C VAL A 2 17.40 20.08 28.38
N ASN A 3 18.51 20.01 27.62
CA ASN A 3 18.74 18.98 26.60
C ASN A 3 19.02 17.57 27.18
N ALA A 4 19.60 17.47 28.38
CA ALA A 4 19.86 16.16 29.00
C ALA A 4 18.57 15.53 29.57
N ALA A 5 17.63 16.35 30.05
CA ALA A 5 16.35 15.88 30.55
C ALA A 5 15.43 15.39 29.42
N PHE A 6 15.49 16.03 28.25
CA PHE A 6 14.72 15.62 27.06
C PHE A 6 15.23 14.28 26.46
N PHE A 7 16.55 14.09 26.43
CA PHE A 7 17.15 12.82 25.98
C PHE A 7 16.82 11.67 26.94
N ASN A 8 16.93 11.90 28.27
CA ASN A 8 16.55 10.88 29.26
C ASN A 8 15.06 10.58 29.27
N TYR A 9 14.19 11.56 28.96
CA TYR A 9 12.75 11.33 28.85
C TYR A 9 12.39 10.52 27.58
N MET A 10 13.08 10.78 26.47
CA MET A 10 12.97 9.98 25.24
C MET A 10 13.51 8.56 25.45
N GLU A 11 14.65 8.37 26.13
CA GLU A 11 15.14 7.02 26.46
C GLU A 11 14.19 6.25 27.39
N CYS A 12 13.58 6.91 28.39
CA CYS A 12 12.59 6.27 29.26
C CYS A 12 11.30 5.87 28.52
N ILE A 13 10.87 6.65 27.54
CA ILE A 13 9.71 6.30 26.68
C ILE A 13 10.08 5.12 25.76
N PHE A 14 11.29 5.11 25.20
CA PHE A 14 11.77 4.01 24.34
C PHE A 14 12.03 2.71 25.12
N MET A 15 12.41 2.76 26.41
CA MET A 15 12.63 1.56 27.25
C MET A 15 11.34 0.86 27.68
N ARG A 16 10.18 1.50 27.60
CA ARG A 16 8.88 0.89 27.99
C ARG A 16 8.11 0.28 26.83
N ILE A 17 8.55 0.50 25.60
CA ILE A 17 7.91 -0.09 24.43
C ILE A 17 8.52 -1.48 24.21
N LYS A 18 7.76 -2.55 24.44
CA LYS A 18 8.13 -3.90 23.96
C LYS A 18 8.67 -3.76 22.54
N LYS A 19 9.92 -4.18 22.31
CA LYS A 19 10.54 -4.11 20.97
C LYS A 19 9.58 -4.73 19.97
N PRO A 20 9.11 -3.99 18.98
CA PRO A 20 8.16 -4.52 18.02
C PRO A 20 8.84 -5.62 17.18
N HIS A 21 8.07 -6.63 16.82
CA HIS A 21 8.53 -7.66 15.90
C HIS A 21 8.83 -7.03 14.52
N LEU A 22 9.76 -7.62 13.77
CA LEU A 22 10.15 -7.14 12.44
C LEU A 22 8.95 -7.07 11.47
N ARG A 23 8.05 -8.06 11.54
CA ARG A 23 6.88 -8.18 10.68
C ARG A 23 5.96 -6.94 10.70
N PRO A 24 5.44 -6.46 11.85
CA PRO A 24 4.61 -5.26 11.88
C PRO A 24 5.38 -4.00 11.44
N ILE A 25 6.69 -3.90 11.69
CA ILE A 25 7.50 -2.75 11.24
C ILE A 25 7.50 -2.68 9.70
N VAL A 26 7.80 -3.79 9.02
CA VAL A 26 7.85 -3.86 7.56
C VAL A 26 6.49 -3.54 6.96
N ILE A 27 5.41 -4.10 7.52
CA ILE A 27 4.04 -3.84 7.05
C ILE A 27 3.69 -2.36 7.23
N THR A 28 3.91 -1.79 8.42
CA THR A 28 3.57 -0.39 8.71
C THR A 28 4.34 0.58 7.81
N LEU A 29 5.62 0.31 7.57
CA LEU A 29 6.46 1.16 6.73
C LEU A 29 6.06 1.08 5.26
N SER A 30 5.75 -0.12 4.76
CA SER A 30 5.31 -0.33 3.37
C SER A 30 3.93 0.28 3.13
N VAL A 31 2.95 -0.02 3.98
CA VAL A 31 1.57 0.48 3.83
C VAL A 31 1.52 1.99 4.10
N GLY A 32 2.24 2.47 5.11
CA GLY A 32 2.36 3.91 5.43
C GLY A 32 3.01 4.70 4.30
N GLY A 33 4.04 4.17 3.67
CA GLY A 33 4.67 4.77 2.50
C GLY A 33 3.72 4.89 1.30
N ILE A 34 3.00 3.82 0.99
CA ILE A 34 1.99 3.82 -0.08
C ILE A 34 0.87 4.81 0.23
N PHE A 35 0.38 4.85 1.46
CA PHE A 35 -0.66 5.78 1.86
C PHE A 35 -0.21 7.24 1.71
N LEU A 36 0.99 7.57 2.14
CA LEU A 36 1.53 8.92 2.08
C LEU A 36 1.78 9.38 0.64
N THR A 37 2.36 8.51 -0.19
CA THR A 37 2.55 8.80 -1.63
C THR A 37 1.22 8.93 -2.36
N SER A 38 0.21 8.16 -1.97
CA SER A 38 -1.12 8.22 -2.55
C SER A 38 -1.84 9.52 -2.23
N ILE A 39 -1.76 10.00 -0.99
CA ILE A 39 -2.31 11.31 -0.60
C ILE A 39 -1.61 12.43 -1.40
N PHE A 40 -0.28 12.39 -1.47
CA PHE A 40 0.48 13.37 -2.23
C PHE A 40 0.06 13.40 -3.71
N MET A 41 -0.12 12.22 -4.31
CA MET A 41 -0.54 12.09 -5.70
C MET A 41 -1.96 12.62 -5.94
N ILE A 42 -2.90 12.38 -5.03
CA ILE A 42 -4.26 12.94 -5.11
C ILE A 42 -4.20 14.47 -5.09
N VAL A 43 -3.43 15.06 -4.17
CA VAL A 43 -3.30 16.53 -4.07
C VAL A 43 -2.75 17.11 -5.37
N VAL A 44 -1.70 16.51 -5.93
CA VAL A 44 -1.11 16.94 -7.20
C VAL A 44 -2.10 16.82 -8.37
N ILE A 45 -2.81 15.69 -8.46
CA ILE A 45 -3.82 15.47 -9.50
C ILE A 45 -4.96 16.48 -9.36
N MET A 46 -5.46 16.73 -8.17
CA MET A 46 -6.54 17.70 -7.96
C MET A 46 -6.12 19.12 -8.36
N PHE A 47 -4.90 19.52 -8.01
CA PHE A 47 -4.37 20.83 -8.40
C PHE A 47 -4.25 20.97 -9.93
N TYR A 48 -3.67 19.96 -10.58
CA TYR A 48 -3.49 19.96 -12.04
C TYR A 48 -4.84 19.88 -12.79
N GLN A 49 -5.78 19.06 -12.29
CA GLN A 49 -7.09 18.88 -12.91
C GLN A 49 -7.97 20.14 -12.77
N HIS A 50 -7.82 20.90 -11.70
CA HIS A 50 -8.60 22.14 -11.53
C HIS A 50 -8.38 23.11 -12.71
N GLU A 51 -7.13 23.42 -13.04
CA GLU A 51 -6.81 24.31 -14.15
C GLU A 51 -7.25 23.74 -15.50
N ASN A 52 -7.05 22.45 -15.71
CA ASN A 52 -7.45 21.80 -16.96
C ASN A 52 -8.97 21.79 -17.17
N ILE A 53 -9.75 21.51 -16.12
CA ILE A 53 -11.22 21.47 -16.24
C ILE A 53 -11.75 22.87 -16.50
N GLU A 54 -11.27 23.91 -15.79
CA GLU A 54 -11.66 25.28 -16.02
C GLU A 54 -11.37 25.70 -17.47
N LYS A 55 -10.16 25.44 -17.96
CA LYS A 55 -9.77 25.71 -19.34
C LYS A 55 -10.62 24.96 -20.37
N ASN A 56 -10.84 23.67 -20.14
CA ASN A 56 -11.65 22.84 -21.04
C ASN A 56 -13.10 23.33 -21.10
N LEU A 57 -13.66 23.80 -20.00
CA LEU A 57 -15.01 24.38 -19.96
C LEU A 57 -15.07 25.72 -20.70
N LEU A 58 -14.07 26.57 -20.54
CA LEU A 58 -13.94 27.82 -21.32
C LEU A 58 -13.85 27.55 -22.82
N ASP A 59 -12.98 26.63 -23.22
CA ASP A 59 -12.81 26.24 -24.64
C ASP A 59 -14.09 25.61 -25.19
N ALA A 60 -14.78 24.78 -24.42
CA ALA A 60 -16.04 24.16 -24.79
C ALA A 60 -17.15 25.21 -24.95
N ASN A 61 -17.30 26.13 -23.99
CA ASN A 61 -18.28 27.21 -24.05
C ASN A 61 -18.02 28.13 -25.26
N SER A 62 -16.76 28.48 -25.54
CA SER A 62 -16.38 29.28 -26.70
C SER A 62 -16.68 28.58 -28.02
N SER A 63 -16.36 27.29 -28.12
CA SER A 63 -16.65 26.48 -29.31
C SER A 63 -18.16 26.32 -29.54
N TYR A 64 -18.93 26.17 -28.46
CA TYR A 64 -20.36 26.06 -28.54
C TYR A 64 -21.03 27.41 -28.89
N ALA A 65 -20.52 28.53 -28.33
CA ALA A 65 -20.96 29.88 -28.70
C ALA A 65 -20.76 30.14 -30.20
N MET A 66 -19.62 29.74 -30.75
CA MET A 66 -19.35 29.86 -32.19
C MET A 66 -20.33 29.01 -33.02
N LYS A 67 -20.56 27.76 -32.64
CA LYS A 67 -21.53 26.90 -33.34
C LYS A 67 -22.93 27.48 -33.33
N MET A 68 -23.36 28.02 -32.18
CA MET A 68 -24.69 28.63 -32.05
C MET A 68 -24.77 29.94 -32.82
N SER A 69 -23.70 30.75 -32.84
CA SER A 69 -23.59 31.94 -33.68
C SER A 69 -23.76 31.63 -35.16
N ASP A 70 -23.08 30.60 -35.69
CA ASP A 70 -23.20 30.18 -37.07
C ASP A 70 -24.62 29.68 -37.40
N VAL A 71 -25.25 28.90 -36.51
CA VAL A 71 -26.63 28.40 -36.69
C VAL A 71 -27.62 29.56 -36.72
N MET A 72 -27.49 30.50 -35.77
CA MET A 72 -28.41 31.65 -35.70
C MET A 72 -28.17 32.67 -36.81
N SER A 73 -26.91 32.86 -37.25
CA SER A 73 -26.61 33.65 -38.43
C SER A 73 -27.25 33.08 -39.70
N SER A 74 -27.17 31.77 -39.87
CA SER A 74 -27.85 31.07 -41.00
C SER A 74 -29.38 31.19 -40.91
N TYR A 75 -29.95 31.12 -39.70
CA TYR A 75 -31.38 31.33 -39.50
C TYR A 75 -31.80 32.73 -39.94
N ILE A 76 -31.09 33.77 -39.52
CA ILE A 76 -31.35 35.19 -39.88
C ILE A 76 -31.18 35.39 -41.40
N GLU A 77 -30.14 34.80 -41.99
CA GLU A 77 -29.92 34.90 -43.42
C GLU A 77 -31.05 34.22 -44.24
N MET A 78 -31.51 33.05 -43.85
CA MET A 78 -32.67 32.38 -44.46
C MET A 78 -33.92 33.20 -44.30
N ALA A 79 -34.19 33.79 -43.13
CA ALA A 79 -35.35 34.62 -42.91
C ALA A 79 -35.33 35.91 -43.76
N GLN A 80 -34.15 36.54 -43.95
CA GLN A 80 -33.99 37.66 -44.87
C GLN A 80 -34.17 37.23 -46.35
N GLY A 81 -33.70 36.04 -46.72
CA GLY A 81 -33.87 35.45 -48.06
C GLY A 81 -35.37 35.24 -48.41
N GLU A 82 -36.17 34.73 -47.41
CA GLU A 82 -37.63 34.57 -47.57
C GLU A 82 -38.32 35.93 -47.79
N LEU A 83 -37.96 36.95 -47.02
CA LEU A 83 -38.49 38.31 -47.19
C LEU A 83 -38.08 38.91 -48.51
N ALA A 84 -36.84 38.71 -48.94
CA ALA A 84 -36.33 39.17 -50.25
C ALA A 84 -37.12 38.55 -51.39
N TYR A 85 -37.39 37.26 -51.31
CA TYR A 85 -38.17 36.55 -52.34
C TYR A 85 -39.63 37.05 -52.36
N GLY A 86 -40.25 37.24 -51.19
CA GLY A 86 -41.60 37.81 -51.07
C GLY A 86 -41.67 39.22 -51.60
N ALA A 87 -40.70 40.07 -51.22
CA ALA A 87 -40.63 41.47 -51.74
C ALA A 87 -40.55 41.55 -53.25
N LYS A 88 -39.76 40.62 -53.88
CA LYS A 88 -39.61 40.57 -55.36
C LYS A 88 -40.90 40.19 -56.07
N LYS A 89 -41.83 39.49 -55.42
CA LYS A 89 -43.14 39.11 -56.01
C LYS A 89 -44.15 40.24 -55.95
N ILE A 90 -43.98 41.20 -55.04
CA ILE A 90 -44.89 42.31 -54.87
C ILE A 90 -44.53 43.43 -55.86
N GLU A 91 -45.29 43.56 -56.94
CA GLU A 91 -45.05 44.56 -58.01
C GLU A 91 -45.92 45.82 -57.81
N SER A 92 -46.95 45.78 -56.97
CA SER A 92 -47.85 46.87 -56.69
C SER A 92 -48.40 46.80 -55.26
N THR A 93 -48.73 47.93 -54.67
CA THR A 93 -49.33 48.05 -53.33
C THR A 93 -50.87 48.25 -53.38
N THR A 94 -51.50 48.15 -54.59
CA THR A 94 -52.91 48.36 -54.77
C THR A 94 -53.78 47.12 -54.56
N ASP A 95 -53.24 45.92 -54.79
CA ASP A 95 -53.92 44.63 -54.57
C ASP A 95 -53.74 44.16 -53.14
N VAL A 96 -54.63 44.58 -52.26
CA VAL A 96 -54.55 44.26 -50.82
C VAL A 96 -54.73 42.77 -50.54
N GLU A 97 -55.55 42.06 -51.34
CA GLU A 97 -55.77 40.63 -51.18
C GLU A 97 -54.50 39.84 -51.53
N TYR A 98 -53.80 40.19 -52.60
CA TYR A 98 -52.52 39.62 -52.94
C TYR A 98 -51.45 39.86 -51.89
N LEU A 99 -51.38 41.09 -51.34
CA LEU A 99 -50.44 41.43 -50.27
C LEU A 99 -50.71 40.61 -48.97
N LYS A 100 -51.97 40.39 -48.65
CA LYS A 100 -52.38 39.56 -47.50
C LYS A 100 -51.96 38.09 -47.73
N ASN A 101 -52.28 37.54 -48.91
CA ASN A 101 -51.90 36.15 -49.24
C ASN A 101 -50.39 35.93 -49.21
N GLU A 102 -49.58 36.90 -49.65
CA GLU A 102 -48.12 36.80 -49.56
C GLU A 102 -47.58 36.94 -48.10
N ALA A 103 -48.22 37.80 -47.29
CA ALA A 103 -47.89 37.88 -45.88
C ALA A 103 -48.22 36.59 -45.12
N ASP A 104 -49.39 35.96 -45.42
CA ASP A 104 -49.80 34.68 -44.87
C ASP A 104 -48.89 33.55 -45.32
N ARG A 105 -48.48 33.53 -46.61
CA ARG A 105 -47.52 32.56 -47.12
C ARG A 105 -46.20 32.63 -46.34
N LEU A 106 -45.64 33.81 -46.24
CA LEU A 106 -44.34 34.00 -45.52
C LEU A 106 -44.43 33.58 -44.07
N ARG A 107 -45.54 33.90 -43.37
CA ARG A 107 -45.69 33.50 -41.97
C ARG A 107 -45.95 32.01 -41.80
N LEU A 108 -46.88 31.45 -42.56
CA LEU A 108 -47.36 30.06 -42.37
C LEU A 108 -46.45 29.00 -43.01
N GLN A 109 -45.85 29.29 -44.18
CA GLN A 109 -45.03 28.34 -44.89
C GLN A 109 -43.63 28.21 -44.29
N SER A 110 -42.98 29.31 -43.97
CA SER A 110 -41.64 29.28 -43.42
C SER A 110 -41.63 29.00 -41.91
N GLY A 111 -42.68 29.45 -41.19
CA GLY A 111 -42.72 29.40 -39.71
C GLY A 111 -41.68 30.27 -39.01
N MET A 112 -40.86 31.02 -39.77
CA MET A 112 -39.75 31.82 -39.22
C MET A 112 -40.24 33.07 -38.53
N PHE A 113 -41.39 33.58 -38.92
CA PHE A 113 -41.96 34.82 -38.41
C PHE A 113 -43.21 34.57 -37.57
N ASN A 114 -43.35 35.26 -36.46
CA ASN A 114 -44.59 35.28 -35.66
C ASN A 114 -45.66 36.14 -36.34
N SER A 115 -45.22 37.22 -37.02
CA SER A 115 -46.08 38.05 -37.82
C SER A 115 -45.35 38.63 -39.03
N VAL A 116 -46.08 38.87 -40.10
CA VAL A 116 -45.59 39.54 -41.30
C VAL A 116 -46.46 40.72 -41.61
N ILE A 117 -45.87 41.87 -41.99
CA ILE A 117 -46.59 43.08 -42.39
C ILE A 117 -46.06 43.57 -43.72
N VAL A 118 -46.93 44.16 -44.53
CA VAL A 118 -46.52 44.94 -45.73
C VAL A 118 -46.88 46.38 -45.48
N VAL A 119 -45.88 47.27 -45.65
CA VAL A 119 -45.98 48.70 -45.29
C VAL A 119 -45.68 49.52 -46.54
N SER A 120 -46.50 50.52 -46.80
CA SER A 120 -46.27 51.46 -47.90
C SER A 120 -45.11 52.41 -47.66
N ASN A 121 -44.64 53.12 -48.71
CA ASN A 121 -43.66 54.18 -48.62
C ASN A 121 -44.09 55.36 -47.71
N GLY A 122 -45.44 55.47 -47.48
CA GLY A 122 -46.02 56.43 -46.53
C GLY A 122 -46.19 55.94 -45.11
N ALA A 123 -45.51 54.84 -44.73
CA ALA A 123 -45.56 54.23 -43.40
C ALA A 123 -46.94 53.67 -43.00
N VAL A 124 -47.87 53.42 -43.93
CA VAL A 124 -49.17 52.81 -43.66
C VAL A 124 -49.10 51.30 -43.86
N VAL A 125 -49.63 50.54 -42.93
CA VAL A 125 -49.71 49.08 -43.05
C VAL A 125 -50.79 48.74 -44.05
N LEU A 126 -50.43 48.01 -45.10
CA LEU A 126 -51.34 47.60 -46.21
C LEU A 126 -51.88 46.19 -46.01
N ALA A 127 -51.09 45.33 -45.45
CA ALA A 127 -51.47 43.95 -45.13
C ALA A 127 -50.75 43.44 -43.87
N THR A 128 -51.36 42.51 -43.17
CA THR A 128 -50.80 41.89 -41.93
C THR A 128 -51.20 40.44 -41.87
N SER A 129 -50.29 39.62 -41.35
CA SER A 129 -50.51 38.22 -40.98
C SER A 129 -49.93 37.99 -39.57
N PRO A 130 -50.71 37.45 -38.59
CA PRO A 130 -52.13 37.13 -38.67
C PRO A 130 -53.00 38.38 -38.68
N GLU A 131 -54.20 38.28 -39.22
CA GLU A 131 -55.20 39.33 -39.23
C GLU A 131 -55.57 39.86 -37.83
N SER A 132 -55.52 38.98 -36.85
CA SER A 132 -55.82 39.31 -35.43
C SER A 132 -54.92 40.42 -34.84
N LEU A 133 -53.92 40.89 -35.53
CA LEU A 133 -53.12 42.04 -35.16
C LEU A 133 -53.87 43.37 -35.37
N ASP A 134 -54.87 43.41 -36.24
CA ASP A 134 -55.71 44.58 -36.55
C ASP A 134 -54.91 45.85 -36.82
N LEU A 135 -53.86 45.72 -37.68
CA LEU A 135 -52.93 46.79 -38.00
C LEU A 135 -53.14 47.43 -39.36
N VAL A 136 -54.00 46.88 -40.20
CA VAL A 136 -54.25 47.41 -41.58
C VAL A 136 -54.80 48.84 -41.49
N GLY A 137 -54.17 49.75 -42.23
CA GLY A 137 -54.46 51.19 -42.19
C GLY A 137 -53.79 51.99 -41.10
N VAL A 138 -53.08 51.29 -40.16
CA VAL A 138 -52.34 51.96 -39.09
C VAL A 138 -51.08 52.62 -39.61
N HIS A 139 -50.82 53.87 -39.28
CA HIS A 139 -49.60 54.55 -39.58
C HIS A 139 -48.51 54.25 -38.54
N LEU A 140 -47.38 53.69 -39.01
CA LEU A 140 -46.26 53.30 -38.13
C LEU A 140 -45.32 54.48 -37.87
N ASN A 141 -45.33 54.98 -36.63
CA ASN A 141 -44.49 56.12 -36.22
C ASN A 141 -43.23 55.68 -35.43
N SER A 142 -42.94 54.38 -35.31
CA SER A 142 -41.76 53.90 -34.60
C SER A 142 -40.45 54.33 -35.32
N SER A 143 -39.40 54.55 -34.55
CA SER A 143 -38.06 54.83 -35.10
C SER A 143 -37.59 53.70 -36.03
N VAL A 144 -37.92 52.45 -35.68
CA VAL A 144 -37.57 51.25 -36.48
C VAL A 144 -38.24 51.28 -37.84
N SER A 145 -39.56 51.59 -37.91
CA SER A 145 -40.25 51.72 -39.19
C SER A 145 -39.70 52.86 -40.07
N LYS A 146 -39.35 53.99 -39.46
CA LYS A 146 -38.67 55.09 -40.17
C LYS A 146 -37.34 54.68 -40.74
N LEU A 147 -36.50 53.98 -39.94
CA LEU A 147 -35.21 53.46 -40.42
C LEU A 147 -35.37 52.48 -41.59
N ALA A 148 -36.36 51.59 -41.56
CA ALA A 148 -36.68 50.66 -42.65
C ALA A 148 -37.09 51.35 -43.95
N ILE A 149 -37.90 52.41 -43.84
CA ILE A 149 -38.36 53.24 -44.98
C ILE A 149 -37.25 54.07 -45.58
N GLU A 150 -36.55 54.84 -44.71
CA GLU A 150 -35.48 55.73 -45.14
C GLU A 150 -34.28 54.99 -45.71
N GLY A 151 -33.91 53.85 -45.09
CA GLY A 151 -32.77 53.05 -45.49
C GLY A 151 -32.92 52.34 -46.84
N LYS A 152 -34.15 52.04 -47.31
CA LYS A 152 -34.48 51.37 -48.58
C LYS A 152 -33.59 50.15 -48.88
N LYS A 153 -33.20 49.43 -47.82
CA LYS A 153 -32.34 48.23 -47.86
C LYS A 153 -32.82 47.17 -46.88
N ALA A 154 -32.33 45.96 -47.02
CA ALA A 154 -32.56 44.93 -46.00
C ALA A 154 -32.05 45.44 -44.65
N PHE A 155 -32.87 45.26 -43.60
CA PHE A 155 -32.63 45.82 -42.28
C PHE A 155 -33.07 44.84 -41.19
N ILE A 156 -32.32 44.78 -40.15
CA ILE A 156 -32.62 44.03 -38.91
C ILE A 156 -32.64 45.03 -37.78
N SER A 157 -33.75 45.07 -37.03
CA SER A 157 -33.86 46.01 -35.94
C SER A 157 -33.21 45.51 -34.65
N GLN A 158 -32.82 46.42 -33.80
CA GLN A 158 -32.65 46.11 -32.38
C GLN A 158 -33.99 45.72 -31.75
N PRO A 159 -34.03 45.02 -30.60
CA PRO A 159 -35.25 44.67 -29.88
C PRO A 159 -36.07 45.93 -29.53
N TYR A 160 -37.34 45.95 -29.90
CA TYR A 160 -38.22 47.06 -29.56
C TYR A 160 -39.67 46.57 -29.30
N LYS A 161 -40.46 47.41 -28.63
CA LYS A 161 -41.88 47.14 -28.39
C LYS A 161 -42.69 47.61 -29.59
N SER A 162 -43.34 46.69 -30.29
CA SER A 162 -44.17 46.97 -31.44
C SER A 162 -45.47 47.68 -31.04
N VAL A 163 -46.18 48.29 -32.03
CA VAL A 163 -47.53 48.89 -31.83
C VAL A 163 -48.51 47.90 -31.25
N ALA A 164 -48.44 46.62 -31.58
CA ALA A 164 -49.25 45.55 -31.01
C ALA A 164 -48.80 45.14 -29.58
N GLY A 165 -47.85 45.84 -28.97
CA GLY A 165 -47.38 45.62 -27.60
C GLY A 165 -46.40 44.46 -27.39
N ASN A 166 -46.02 43.72 -28.45
CA ASN A 166 -45.07 42.64 -28.37
C ASN A 166 -43.63 43.17 -28.44
N LEU A 167 -42.72 42.58 -27.63
CA LEU A 167 -41.29 42.78 -27.79
C LEU A 167 -40.83 41.96 -28.97
N ILE A 168 -40.26 42.62 -29.99
CA ILE A 168 -39.97 42.00 -31.28
C ILE A 168 -38.61 42.45 -31.82
N ILE A 169 -38.08 41.65 -32.75
CA ILE A 169 -37.12 42.04 -33.72
C ILE A 169 -37.81 42.08 -35.08
N LEU A 170 -37.64 43.16 -35.83
CA LEU A 170 -38.15 43.32 -37.18
C LEU A 170 -37.02 43.01 -38.18
N LEU A 171 -37.25 42.06 -39.06
CA LEU A 171 -36.46 41.90 -40.29
C LEU A 171 -37.29 42.51 -41.42
N SER A 172 -36.72 43.40 -42.23
CA SER A 172 -37.45 44.01 -43.34
C SER A 172 -36.65 43.96 -44.66
N HIS A 173 -37.39 43.90 -45.75
CA HIS A 173 -36.82 43.98 -47.09
C HIS A 173 -37.62 44.98 -47.96
N PRO A 174 -36.94 45.86 -48.70
CA PRO A 174 -37.61 46.88 -49.49
C PRO A 174 -38.35 46.24 -50.69
N ILE A 175 -39.46 46.88 -51.04
CA ILE A 175 -40.28 46.51 -52.19
C ILE A 175 -40.12 47.59 -53.29
N TYR A 176 -39.88 47.14 -54.50
CA TYR A 176 -39.79 48.02 -55.68
C TYR A 176 -40.79 47.62 -56.73
N ASP A 177 -41.36 48.60 -57.44
CA ASP A 177 -42.25 48.35 -58.57
C ASP A 177 -41.43 47.90 -59.82
N LYS A 178 -42.14 47.57 -60.89
CA LYS A 178 -41.51 47.18 -62.17
C LYS A 178 -40.58 48.22 -62.77
N SER A 179 -40.77 49.46 -62.41
CA SER A 179 -39.97 50.60 -62.83
C SER A 179 -38.76 50.89 -61.95
N GLY A 180 -38.59 50.12 -60.88
CA GLY A 180 -37.52 50.29 -59.91
C GLY A 180 -37.76 51.37 -58.83
N ASN A 181 -38.99 51.90 -58.75
CA ASN A 181 -39.33 52.85 -57.68
C ASN A 181 -39.62 52.14 -56.38
N TYR A 182 -39.12 52.66 -55.27
CA TYR A 182 -39.42 52.18 -53.95
C TYR A 182 -40.90 52.44 -53.57
N ILE A 183 -41.67 51.41 -53.27
CA ILE A 183 -43.09 51.47 -52.94
C ILE A 183 -43.43 51.08 -51.53
N GLY A 184 -42.44 50.57 -50.76
CA GLY A 184 -42.64 50.18 -49.37
C GLY A 184 -41.70 49.07 -48.94
N TYR A 185 -42.01 48.42 -47.84
CA TYR A 185 -41.24 47.26 -47.36
C TYR A 185 -42.17 46.13 -46.88
N ILE A 186 -41.68 44.90 -46.96
CA ILE A 186 -42.23 43.78 -46.25
C ILE A 186 -41.41 43.51 -45.02
N GLY A 187 -42.04 43.27 -43.85
CA GLY A 187 -41.38 43.03 -42.60
C GLY A 187 -41.90 41.77 -41.88
N GLY A 188 -40.97 40.94 -41.47
CA GLY A 188 -41.25 39.78 -40.63
C GLY A 188 -40.82 40.07 -39.19
N SER A 189 -41.69 39.77 -38.24
CA SER A 189 -41.37 40.00 -36.82
C SER A 189 -41.16 38.68 -36.07
N ILE A 190 -40.09 38.63 -35.31
CA ILE A 190 -39.78 37.54 -34.39
C ILE A 190 -40.10 38.02 -32.99
N TYR A 191 -40.99 37.30 -32.28
CA TYR A 191 -41.39 37.67 -30.93
C TYR A 191 -40.43 37.09 -29.90
N LEU A 192 -39.83 37.95 -29.09
CA LEU A 192 -38.78 37.54 -28.16
C LEU A 192 -39.31 36.90 -26.87
N LYS A 193 -40.56 37.28 -26.44
CA LYS A 193 -41.18 36.74 -25.20
C LYS A 193 -42.28 35.72 -25.45
N LYS A 194 -42.50 35.33 -26.69
CA LYS A 194 -43.44 34.27 -27.08
C LYS A 194 -42.70 33.20 -27.85
N GLN A 195 -43.30 32.02 -27.90
CA GLN A 195 -42.76 30.93 -28.68
C GLN A 195 -42.56 31.31 -30.15
N SER A 196 -41.41 31.07 -30.65
CA SER A 196 -41.00 31.32 -32.03
C SER A 196 -40.01 30.23 -32.47
N LEU A 197 -39.88 30.01 -33.76
CA LEU A 197 -38.88 29.07 -34.27
C LEU A 197 -37.45 29.47 -33.81
N PHE A 198 -37.18 30.76 -33.73
CA PHE A 198 -35.97 31.31 -33.19
C PHE A 198 -35.67 30.84 -31.75
N SER A 199 -36.68 30.95 -30.86
CA SER A 199 -36.55 30.48 -29.48
C SER A 199 -36.48 28.95 -29.39
N ASP A 200 -37.23 28.23 -30.25
CA ASP A 200 -37.25 26.76 -30.26
C ASP A 200 -35.91 26.18 -30.70
N VAL A 201 -35.25 26.76 -31.71
CA VAL A 201 -33.91 26.37 -32.15
C VAL A 201 -32.92 26.52 -30.99
N LEU A 202 -32.92 27.65 -30.32
CA LEU A 202 -32.04 27.93 -29.19
C LEU A 202 -32.33 27.03 -27.97
N SER A 203 -33.62 26.78 -27.68
CA SER A 203 -34.01 25.98 -26.53
C SER A 203 -33.78 24.48 -26.69
N ARG A 204 -33.71 23.96 -27.93
CA ARG A 204 -33.46 22.53 -28.20
C ARG A 204 -31.98 22.16 -28.26
N HIS A 205 -31.11 23.12 -28.39
CA HIS A 205 -29.67 22.95 -28.49
C HIS A 205 -29.00 23.17 -27.13
N PHE A 206 -29.20 22.24 -26.18
CA PHE A 206 -28.46 22.25 -24.93
C PHE A 206 -27.21 21.39 -25.06
N PHE A 207 -26.07 21.97 -24.71
CA PHE A 207 -24.79 21.26 -24.64
C PHE A 207 -24.71 20.43 -23.36
N ASN A 208 -25.24 20.98 -22.26
CA ASN A 208 -25.30 20.34 -20.95
C ASN A 208 -26.38 21.05 -20.13
N ASP A 209 -27.03 20.35 -19.18
CA ASP A 209 -28.09 20.91 -18.32
C ASP A 209 -27.63 22.14 -17.51
N ASP A 210 -26.32 22.23 -17.25
CA ASP A 210 -25.70 23.30 -16.45
C ASP A 210 -25.16 24.48 -17.31
N THR A 211 -25.45 24.49 -18.60
CA THR A 211 -24.97 25.54 -19.53
C THR A 211 -26.11 26.42 -19.94
N GLU A 212 -25.90 27.72 -19.84
CA GLU A 212 -26.88 28.72 -20.28
C GLU A 212 -26.43 29.43 -21.57
N ILE A 213 -27.42 29.75 -22.41
CA ILE A 213 -27.23 30.51 -23.64
C ILE A 213 -27.97 31.82 -23.53
N THR A 214 -27.24 32.91 -23.85
CA THR A 214 -27.86 34.24 -23.95
C THR A 214 -27.41 34.90 -25.25
N ILE A 215 -28.33 35.49 -26.00
CA ILE A 215 -28.01 36.35 -27.15
C ILE A 215 -28.23 37.77 -26.73
N VAL A 216 -27.25 38.62 -27.01
CA VAL A 216 -27.26 40.02 -26.64
C VAL A 216 -26.96 40.87 -27.85
N SER A 217 -27.71 41.95 -28.02
CA SER A 217 -27.43 42.97 -29.06
C SER A 217 -26.21 43.83 -28.73
N ASP A 218 -25.69 44.58 -29.67
CA ASP A 218 -24.53 45.43 -29.51
C ASP A 218 -24.73 46.51 -28.41
N ASP A 219 -25.95 47.03 -28.30
CA ASP A 219 -26.33 47.97 -27.24
C ASP A 219 -26.52 47.28 -25.86
N GLY A 220 -26.25 46.00 -25.73
CA GLY A 220 -26.26 45.23 -24.49
C GLY A 220 -27.61 44.67 -24.08
N ASN A 221 -28.68 44.79 -24.88
CA ASN A 221 -29.99 44.28 -24.56
C ASN A 221 -30.08 42.76 -24.83
N VAL A 222 -30.68 42.02 -23.90
CA VAL A 222 -30.87 40.56 -24.04
C VAL A 222 -31.95 40.29 -25.09
N ILE A 223 -31.57 39.60 -26.15
CA ILE A 223 -32.47 39.15 -27.23
C ILE A 223 -33.09 37.80 -26.88
N PHE A 224 -32.26 36.89 -26.36
CA PHE A 224 -32.70 35.55 -25.93
C PHE A 224 -32.02 35.14 -24.63
N ASN A 225 -32.78 34.58 -23.76
CA ASN A 225 -32.35 33.83 -22.58
C ASN A 225 -33.48 32.84 -22.21
N LYS A 226 -33.13 31.73 -21.56
CA LYS A 226 -34.09 30.74 -21.05
C LYS A 226 -35.08 31.38 -20.07
N ASP A 227 -34.60 32.33 -19.25
CA ASP A 227 -35.43 33.15 -18.40
C ASP A 227 -35.99 34.34 -19.19
N ASN A 228 -37.24 34.23 -19.60
CA ASN A 228 -37.98 35.29 -20.30
C ASN A 228 -38.05 36.62 -19.53
N SER A 229 -37.83 36.62 -18.22
CA SER A 229 -37.91 37.83 -17.39
C SER A 229 -36.79 38.84 -17.69
N VAL A 230 -35.62 38.35 -18.14
CA VAL A 230 -34.46 39.17 -18.48
C VAL A 230 -34.44 39.62 -19.94
N VAL A 231 -35.25 39.00 -20.82
CA VAL A 231 -35.35 39.35 -22.24
C VAL A 231 -35.84 40.79 -22.43
N GLY A 232 -35.12 41.58 -23.22
CA GLY A 232 -35.35 42.98 -23.47
C GLY A 232 -34.80 43.93 -22.38
N ARG A 233 -34.06 43.41 -21.40
CA ARG A 233 -33.34 44.21 -20.40
C ARG A 233 -31.86 44.28 -20.73
N PRO A 234 -31.14 45.34 -20.32
CA PRO A 234 -29.70 45.42 -20.49
C PRO A 234 -28.99 44.38 -19.63
N MET A 235 -28.04 43.67 -20.24
CA MET A 235 -27.12 42.79 -19.54
C MET A 235 -25.99 43.60 -18.95
N VAL A 236 -25.72 43.45 -17.65
CA VAL A 236 -24.57 44.10 -17.01
C VAL A 236 -23.30 43.33 -17.39
N MET A 237 -22.47 43.87 -18.23
CA MET A 237 -21.21 43.29 -18.64
C MET A 237 -20.05 43.99 -17.94
N PRO A 238 -19.04 43.24 -17.41
CA PRO A 238 -17.80 43.81 -16.95
C PRO A 238 -17.05 44.53 -18.10
N ASP A 239 -16.26 45.55 -17.76
CA ASP A 239 -15.57 46.36 -18.79
C ASP A 239 -14.45 45.58 -19.51
N ASP A 240 -13.84 44.61 -18.86
CA ASP A 240 -12.89 43.68 -19.48
C ASP A 240 -13.55 42.81 -20.55
N LEU A 241 -14.76 42.34 -20.33
CA LEU A 241 -15.54 41.58 -21.30
C LEU A 241 -15.93 42.46 -22.50
N LYS A 242 -16.37 43.69 -22.26
CA LYS A 242 -16.69 44.65 -23.34
C LYS A 242 -15.46 44.92 -24.23
N SER A 243 -14.28 45.09 -23.64
CA SER A 243 -13.05 45.31 -24.37
C SER A 243 -12.64 44.09 -25.23
N LYS A 244 -12.85 42.88 -24.72
CA LYS A 244 -12.62 41.63 -25.46
C LYS A 244 -13.58 41.47 -26.64
N LEU A 245 -14.87 41.75 -26.43
CA LEU A 245 -15.88 41.72 -27.49
C LEU A 245 -15.57 42.70 -28.62
N ALA A 246 -15.05 43.89 -28.30
CA ALA A 246 -14.65 44.88 -29.28
C ALA A 246 -13.39 44.48 -30.08
N SER A 247 -12.56 43.62 -29.53
CA SER A 247 -11.26 43.24 -30.14
C SER A 247 -11.27 41.88 -30.85
N SER A 248 -12.26 41.03 -30.63
CA SER A 248 -12.27 39.64 -31.13
C SER A 248 -13.70 39.18 -31.44
N GLU A 249 -13.88 38.54 -32.60
CA GLU A 249 -15.16 37.94 -33.02
C GLU A 249 -15.55 36.72 -32.14
N ARG A 250 -14.62 36.13 -31.42
CA ARG A 250 -14.85 35.01 -30.53
C ARG A 250 -13.82 34.98 -29.40
N GLY A 251 -14.17 34.41 -28.30
CA GLY A 251 -13.24 34.22 -27.19
C GLY A 251 -13.92 33.60 -25.97
N ASP A 252 -13.16 33.66 -24.91
CA ASP A 252 -13.59 33.17 -23.61
C ASP A 252 -13.23 34.18 -22.51
N GLY A 253 -13.83 33.98 -21.35
CA GLY A 253 -13.55 34.81 -20.18
C GLY A 253 -14.32 34.34 -18.96
N THR A 254 -14.11 35.07 -17.88
CA THR A 254 -14.84 34.83 -16.63
C THR A 254 -15.54 36.10 -16.20
N PHE A 255 -16.71 35.97 -15.61
CA PHE A 255 -17.39 37.11 -15.01
C PHE A 255 -18.06 36.72 -13.69
N PHE A 256 -18.37 37.71 -12.89
CA PHE A 256 -19.06 37.54 -11.63
C PHE A 256 -20.46 38.14 -11.71
N SER A 257 -21.47 37.36 -11.32
CA SER A 257 -22.83 37.81 -11.20
C SER A 257 -23.47 37.24 -9.94
N SER A 258 -24.17 38.07 -9.17
CA SER A 258 -24.83 37.65 -7.92
C SER A 258 -23.94 36.86 -6.95
N GLY A 259 -22.63 37.14 -6.92
CA GLY A 259 -21.65 36.46 -6.05
C GLY A 259 -21.10 35.13 -6.58
N HIS A 260 -21.54 34.68 -7.74
CA HIS A 260 -21.03 33.45 -8.40
C HIS A 260 -20.10 33.79 -9.55
N LYS A 261 -19.04 32.97 -9.71
CA LYS A 261 -18.12 33.01 -10.85
C LYS A 261 -18.71 32.18 -12.00
N TYR A 262 -18.73 32.76 -13.20
CA TYR A 262 -19.17 32.09 -14.43
C TYR A 262 -18.00 31.95 -15.39
N LEU A 263 -17.97 30.82 -16.10
CA LEU A 263 -17.06 30.54 -17.20
C LEU A 263 -17.80 30.79 -18.50
N LEU A 264 -17.34 31.77 -19.27
CA LEU A 264 -18.02 32.30 -20.44
C LEU A 264 -17.26 31.98 -21.71
N GLY A 265 -17.97 31.53 -22.74
CA GLY A 265 -17.54 31.58 -24.14
C GLY A 265 -18.44 32.53 -24.92
N TYR A 266 -17.90 33.27 -25.88
CA TYR A 266 -18.69 34.16 -26.73
C TYR A 266 -18.29 34.07 -28.20
N ALA A 267 -19.25 34.38 -29.07
CA ALA A 267 -19.02 34.53 -30.50
C ALA A 267 -19.96 35.58 -31.08
N HIS A 268 -19.44 36.38 -32.00
CA HIS A 268 -20.19 37.38 -32.76
C HIS A 268 -21.01 36.71 -33.87
N MET A 269 -22.26 37.15 -34.08
CA MET A 269 -23.12 36.65 -35.15
C MET A 269 -22.86 37.44 -36.44
N LYS A 270 -22.64 36.71 -37.55
CA LYS A 270 -22.46 37.32 -38.86
C LYS A 270 -23.76 38.06 -39.30
N ASN A 271 -23.58 39.13 -40.00
CA ASN A 271 -24.68 39.96 -40.54
C ASN A 271 -25.58 40.61 -39.51
N THR A 272 -25.22 40.56 -38.24
CA THR A 272 -25.94 41.23 -37.14
C THR A 272 -24.91 41.82 -36.17
N ASP A 273 -25.33 42.77 -35.37
CA ASP A 273 -24.48 43.32 -34.29
C ASP A 273 -24.76 42.57 -32.96
N TRP A 274 -24.98 41.23 -33.04
CA TRP A 274 -25.37 40.44 -31.87
C TRP A 274 -24.24 39.50 -31.47
N ASN A 275 -24.18 39.18 -30.17
CA ASN A 275 -23.23 38.28 -29.60
C ASN A 275 -23.96 37.11 -28.91
N VAL A 276 -23.49 35.92 -29.19
CA VAL A 276 -23.91 34.68 -28.50
C VAL A 276 -22.99 34.44 -27.33
N PHE A 277 -23.55 34.37 -26.14
CA PHE A 277 -22.86 34.00 -24.90
C PHE A 277 -23.32 32.61 -24.48
N VAL A 278 -22.33 31.78 -24.13
CA VAL A 278 -22.53 30.47 -23.54
C VAL A 278 -21.74 30.45 -22.24
N TYR A 279 -22.41 30.19 -21.13
CA TYR A 279 -21.74 30.22 -19.83
C TYR A 279 -22.22 29.13 -18.89
N SER A 280 -21.33 28.73 -18.00
CA SER A 280 -21.57 27.75 -16.96
C SER A 280 -21.05 28.24 -15.62
N HIS A 281 -21.64 27.73 -14.52
CA HIS A 281 -21.16 28.05 -13.18
C HIS A 281 -19.77 27.46 -12.95
N ALA A 282 -18.86 28.24 -12.36
CA ALA A 282 -17.54 27.75 -11.98
C ALA A 282 -17.61 26.69 -10.87
N ASP A 283 -18.69 26.67 -10.07
CA ASP A 283 -18.94 25.65 -9.05
C ASP A 283 -19.03 24.24 -9.66
N ASN A 284 -19.38 24.13 -10.95
CA ASN A 284 -19.39 22.87 -11.67
C ASN A 284 -18.01 22.23 -11.75
N VAL A 285 -16.93 23.04 -11.81
CA VAL A 285 -15.54 22.56 -11.75
C VAL A 285 -15.31 21.78 -10.46
N THR A 286 -15.78 22.33 -9.33
CA THR A 286 -15.64 21.69 -8.01
C THR A 286 -16.44 20.39 -7.95
N THR A 287 -17.65 20.36 -8.48
CA THR A 287 -18.49 19.15 -8.53
C THR A 287 -17.85 18.05 -9.38
N ILE A 288 -17.30 18.41 -10.54
CA ILE A 288 -16.58 17.48 -11.41
C ILE A 288 -15.34 16.95 -10.68
N LEU A 289 -14.56 17.82 -10.04
CA LEU A 289 -13.38 17.43 -9.27
C LEU A 289 -13.70 16.46 -8.13
N ILE A 290 -14.78 16.72 -7.38
CA ILE A 290 -15.22 15.83 -6.30
C ILE A 290 -15.59 14.45 -6.85
N ASN A 291 -16.25 14.37 -8.00
CA ASN A 291 -16.61 13.10 -8.62
C ASN A 291 -15.36 12.35 -9.12
N TYR A 292 -14.39 13.05 -9.72
CA TYR A 292 -13.09 12.46 -10.06
C TYR A 292 -12.36 11.97 -8.80
N ALA A 293 -12.32 12.76 -7.74
CA ALA A 293 -11.69 12.38 -6.47
C ALA A 293 -12.33 11.12 -5.86
N LYS A 294 -13.66 11.00 -5.90
CA LYS A 294 -14.36 9.78 -5.44
C LYS A 294 -13.94 8.55 -6.23
N ASN A 295 -13.90 8.63 -7.55
CA ASN A 295 -13.51 7.51 -8.41
C ASN A 295 -12.05 7.10 -8.17
N VAL A 296 -11.14 8.08 -8.06
CA VAL A 296 -9.73 7.85 -7.73
C VAL A 296 -9.59 7.23 -6.35
N LEU A 297 -10.37 7.68 -5.36
CA LEU A 297 -10.35 7.14 -4.00
C LEU A 297 -10.75 5.66 -3.98
N VAL A 298 -11.80 5.27 -4.70
CA VAL A 298 -12.22 3.87 -4.80
C VAL A 298 -11.10 3.00 -5.37
N LEU A 299 -10.49 3.43 -6.48
CA LEU A 299 -9.37 2.71 -7.10
C LEU A 299 -8.18 2.59 -6.13
N LEU A 300 -7.89 3.67 -5.42
CA LEU A 300 -6.80 3.75 -4.45
C LEU A 300 -7.00 2.80 -3.27
N VAL A 301 -8.22 2.69 -2.74
CA VAL A 301 -8.55 1.71 -1.68
C VAL A 301 -8.26 0.29 -2.16
N VAL A 302 -8.66 -0.06 -3.38
CA VAL A 302 -8.36 -1.38 -3.95
C VAL A 302 -6.85 -1.62 -4.04
N ILE A 303 -6.09 -0.64 -4.52
CA ILE A 303 -4.62 -0.72 -4.60
C ILE A 303 -4.00 -0.91 -3.22
N ILE A 304 -4.41 -0.11 -2.22
CA ILE A 304 -3.89 -0.23 -0.84
C ILE A 304 -4.19 -1.62 -0.26
N VAL A 305 -5.38 -2.16 -0.48
CA VAL A 305 -5.73 -3.52 -0.01
C VAL A 305 -4.83 -4.57 -0.66
N VAL A 306 -4.67 -4.54 -1.97
CA VAL A 306 -3.80 -5.48 -2.70
C VAL A 306 -2.36 -5.39 -2.21
N PHE A 307 -1.80 -4.19 -2.13
CA PHE A 307 -0.44 -3.99 -1.65
C PHE A 307 -0.27 -4.37 -0.17
N SER A 308 -1.28 -4.15 0.66
CA SER A 308 -1.25 -4.59 2.07
C SER A 308 -1.16 -6.11 2.18
N VAL A 309 -1.93 -6.84 1.37
CA VAL A 309 -1.88 -8.31 1.30
C VAL A 309 -0.50 -8.78 0.82
N VAL A 310 0.02 -8.20 -0.25
CA VAL A 310 1.36 -8.53 -0.78
C VAL A 310 2.45 -8.23 0.24
N SER A 311 2.41 -7.05 0.87
CA SER A 311 3.36 -6.67 1.93
C SER A 311 3.31 -7.60 3.13
N TYR A 312 2.11 -8.05 3.52
CA TYR A 312 1.94 -9.03 4.58
C TYR A 312 2.62 -10.37 4.23
N PHE A 313 2.44 -10.87 3.01
CA PHE A 313 3.10 -12.09 2.56
C PHE A 313 4.61 -11.95 2.53
N ILE A 314 5.13 -10.87 1.94
CA ILE A 314 6.58 -10.61 1.87
C ILE A 314 7.17 -10.46 3.28
N ALA A 315 6.56 -9.65 4.14
CA ALA A 315 7.01 -9.48 5.52
C ALA A 315 7.00 -10.79 6.31
N SER A 316 6.01 -11.64 6.07
CA SER A 316 5.94 -12.97 6.68
C SER A 316 7.06 -13.89 6.21
N GLN A 317 7.30 -13.94 4.91
CA GLN A 317 8.37 -14.76 4.32
C GLN A 317 9.78 -14.32 4.80
N ILE A 318 9.98 -13.04 5.04
CA ILE A 318 11.25 -12.50 5.57
C ILE A 318 11.37 -12.76 7.08
N SER A 319 10.30 -12.52 7.85
CA SER A 319 10.35 -12.57 9.31
C SER A 319 10.35 -13.99 9.88
N ILE A 320 9.62 -14.94 9.27
CA ILE A 320 9.48 -16.31 9.81
C ILE A 320 10.83 -17.02 9.96
N PRO A 321 11.74 -17.04 8.97
CA PRO A 321 13.03 -17.69 9.13
C PRO A 321 13.86 -17.08 10.27
N LEU A 322 13.86 -15.76 10.42
CA LEU A 322 14.59 -15.06 11.47
C LEU A 322 14.00 -15.35 12.86
N GLU A 323 12.68 -15.36 12.99
CA GLU A 323 11.99 -15.68 14.24
C GLU A 323 12.29 -17.13 14.66
N ASN A 324 12.22 -18.08 13.72
CA ASN A 324 12.54 -19.47 13.97
C ASN A 324 14.02 -19.65 14.37
N LEU A 325 14.96 -18.93 13.75
CA LEU A 325 16.36 -18.93 14.16
C LEU A 325 16.57 -18.35 15.56
N ALA A 326 15.82 -17.28 15.91
CA ALA A 326 15.88 -16.71 17.25
C ALA A 326 15.32 -17.65 18.32
N ILE A 327 14.19 -18.33 18.04
CA ILE A 327 13.58 -19.29 18.95
C ILE A 327 14.48 -20.52 19.15
N SER A 328 15.20 -20.95 18.14
CA SER A 328 16.09 -22.13 18.19
C SER A 328 17.20 -22.02 19.24
N THR A 329 17.55 -20.80 19.64
CA THR A 329 18.56 -20.55 20.69
C THR A 329 18.05 -20.84 22.12
N ASN A 330 16.75 -20.98 22.33
CA ASN A 330 16.10 -21.22 23.63
C ASN A 330 15.79 -22.71 23.88
N ALA A 331 16.17 -23.60 22.97
CA ALA A 331 15.91 -25.02 23.15
C ALA A 331 16.72 -25.59 24.33
N LYS A 332 16.10 -26.46 25.14
CA LYS A 332 16.67 -27.04 26.35
C LYS A 332 17.82 -28.02 26.06
N ASP A 333 17.92 -28.55 24.85
CA ASP A 333 18.89 -29.54 24.43
C ASP A 333 19.61 -29.08 23.15
N ILE A 334 20.95 -29.24 23.16
CA ILE A 334 21.84 -28.80 22.07
C ILE A 334 21.56 -29.59 20.79
N GLU A 335 21.24 -30.87 20.91
CA GLU A 335 21.04 -31.77 19.77
C GLU A 335 19.71 -31.50 19.06
N SER A 336 18.66 -31.24 19.84
CA SER A 336 17.37 -30.80 19.33
C SER A 336 17.45 -29.42 18.65
N SER A 337 18.23 -28.49 19.20
CA SER A 337 18.52 -27.17 18.59
C SER A 337 19.17 -27.33 17.21
N LEU A 338 20.14 -28.22 17.09
CA LEU A 338 20.87 -28.44 15.84
C LEU A 338 19.97 -29.00 14.74
N THR A 339 19.09 -29.94 15.08
CA THR A 339 18.12 -30.52 14.15
C THR A 339 17.08 -29.48 13.71
N TYR A 340 16.59 -28.68 14.65
CA TYR A 340 15.62 -27.61 14.37
C TYR A 340 16.22 -26.54 13.45
N ILE A 341 17.45 -26.04 13.73
CA ILE A 341 18.10 -25.03 12.88
C ILE A 341 18.34 -25.57 11.47
N LYS A 342 18.72 -26.85 11.31
CA LYS A 342 18.90 -27.46 9.97
C LYS A 342 17.61 -27.43 9.14
N GLY A 343 16.46 -27.66 9.76
CA GLY A 343 15.14 -27.68 9.12
C GLY A 343 14.60 -26.33 8.69
N ILE A 344 15.16 -25.20 9.17
CA ILE A 344 14.70 -23.87 8.82
C ILE A 344 15.04 -23.56 7.35
N ASN A 345 14.03 -23.20 6.57
CA ASN A 345 14.22 -22.75 5.19
C ASN A 345 14.64 -21.27 5.15
N ALA A 346 15.96 -21.03 5.04
CA ALA A 346 16.55 -19.71 4.92
C ALA A 346 16.78 -19.40 3.42
N TRP A 347 15.76 -18.87 2.74
CA TRP A 347 15.74 -18.67 1.30
C TRP A 347 16.48 -17.41 0.82
N TYR A 348 16.82 -16.47 1.72
CA TYR A 348 17.58 -15.25 1.39
C TYR A 348 18.94 -15.21 2.12
N ALA A 349 19.87 -14.44 1.56
CA ALA A 349 21.28 -14.49 1.90
C ALA A 349 21.59 -14.21 3.39
N GLU A 350 20.91 -13.22 4.00
CA GLU A 350 21.13 -12.83 5.39
C GLU A 350 20.69 -13.92 6.36
N ALA A 351 19.51 -14.51 6.12
CA ALA A 351 19.03 -15.62 6.92
C ALA A 351 19.89 -16.88 6.77
N ASP A 352 20.39 -17.18 5.56
CA ASP A 352 21.29 -18.31 5.32
C ASP A 352 22.65 -18.12 6.02
N ARG A 353 23.20 -16.91 5.96
CA ARG A 353 24.44 -16.57 6.70
C ARG A 353 24.26 -16.71 8.19
N LEU A 354 23.14 -16.20 8.74
CA LEU A 354 22.84 -16.34 10.17
C LEU A 354 22.65 -17.80 10.56
N LYS A 355 21.90 -18.58 9.76
CA LYS A 355 21.74 -20.03 9.96
C LYS A 355 23.09 -20.76 10.00
N LYS A 356 23.98 -20.49 9.04
CA LYS A 356 25.32 -21.09 9.00
C LYS A 356 26.17 -20.71 10.23
N ALA A 357 26.13 -19.45 10.63
CA ALA A 357 26.85 -18.97 11.82
C ALA A 357 26.33 -19.66 13.09
N LEU A 358 25.01 -19.77 13.27
CA LEU A 358 24.40 -20.46 14.41
C LEU A 358 24.76 -21.94 14.41
N LEU A 359 24.68 -22.64 13.28
CA LEU A 359 25.07 -24.04 13.16
C LEU A 359 26.52 -24.26 13.54
N THR A 360 27.43 -23.37 13.12
CA THR A 360 28.86 -23.44 13.47
C THR A 360 29.05 -23.24 14.97
N ASN A 361 28.43 -22.25 15.57
CA ASN A 361 28.55 -21.96 17.00
C ASN A 361 28.01 -23.12 17.85
N VAL A 362 26.83 -23.69 17.49
CA VAL A 362 26.27 -24.85 18.20
C VAL A 362 27.22 -26.06 18.13
N LYS A 363 27.79 -26.34 16.95
CA LYS A 363 28.76 -27.43 16.80
C LYS A 363 30.02 -27.23 17.64
N VAL A 364 30.57 -26.00 17.66
CA VAL A 364 31.75 -25.68 18.48
C VAL A 364 31.39 -25.82 19.98
N MET A 365 30.23 -25.35 20.40
CA MET A 365 29.77 -25.50 21.77
C MET A 365 29.59 -26.96 22.17
N MET A 366 29.01 -27.77 21.30
CA MET A 366 28.86 -29.23 21.52
C MET A 366 30.20 -29.91 21.69
N LYS A 367 31.17 -29.59 20.81
CA LYS A 367 32.56 -30.12 20.95
C LYS A 367 33.18 -29.73 22.27
N ARG A 368 33.04 -28.47 22.71
CA ARG A 368 33.55 -28.00 24.00
C ARG A 368 32.92 -28.72 25.18
N VAL A 369 31.61 -28.90 25.17
CA VAL A 369 30.87 -29.61 26.23
C VAL A 369 31.37 -31.08 26.31
N ASN A 370 31.50 -31.76 25.15
CA ASN A 370 32.00 -33.12 25.12
C ASN A 370 33.44 -33.23 25.65
N THR A 371 34.33 -32.30 25.23
CA THR A 371 35.70 -32.28 25.75
C THR A 371 35.72 -32.02 27.26
N LEU A 372 34.92 -31.07 27.76
CA LEU A 372 34.80 -30.81 29.21
C LEU A 372 34.29 -32.04 29.95
N ASN A 373 33.28 -32.73 29.42
CA ASN A 373 32.76 -33.97 30.01
C ASN A 373 33.83 -35.07 30.04
N GLU A 374 34.61 -35.24 28.95
CA GLU A 374 35.71 -36.23 28.89
C GLU A 374 36.77 -35.93 29.94
N VAL A 375 37.16 -34.66 30.13
CA VAL A 375 38.12 -34.26 31.15
C VAL A 375 37.54 -34.43 32.56
N ALA A 376 36.26 -34.09 32.77
CA ALA A 376 35.60 -34.16 34.07
C ALA A 376 35.47 -35.60 34.60
N VAL A 377 35.45 -36.63 33.71
CA VAL A 377 35.26 -38.04 34.11
C VAL A 377 36.56 -38.82 34.23
N LYS A 378 37.73 -38.19 33.98
CA LYS A 378 39.05 -38.81 34.08
C LYS A 378 39.81 -38.33 35.30
N ASP A 379 40.63 -39.20 35.89
CA ASP A 379 41.64 -38.80 36.91
C ASP A 379 42.81 -38.05 36.21
N PRO A 380 43.13 -36.85 36.63
CA PRO A 380 44.13 -36.03 35.95
C PRO A 380 45.57 -36.58 36.03
N LEU A 381 45.87 -37.42 37.03
CA LEU A 381 47.20 -38.00 37.22
C LEU A 381 47.38 -39.28 36.40
N THR A 382 46.43 -40.17 36.51
CA THR A 382 46.55 -41.53 35.96
C THR A 382 45.84 -41.78 34.63
N GLY A 383 44.97 -40.86 34.23
CA GLY A 383 44.21 -40.96 32.98
C GLY A 383 43.06 -42.01 32.97
N VAL A 384 42.96 -42.86 34.01
CA VAL A 384 41.80 -43.75 34.17
C VAL A 384 40.56 -43.01 34.59
N ASN A 385 39.39 -43.65 34.71
CA ASN A 385 38.19 -42.91 35.15
C ASN A 385 38.39 -42.46 36.60
N ASN A 386 37.83 -41.30 36.93
CA ASN A 386 37.65 -40.90 38.31
C ASN A 386 36.32 -41.42 38.87
N ARG A 387 35.97 -41.12 40.09
CA ARG A 387 34.74 -41.57 40.73
C ARG A 387 33.45 -41.13 39.99
N LEU A 388 33.47 -39.92 39.39
CA LEU A 388 32.36 -39.43 38.55
C LEU A 388 32.27 -40.24 37.25
N GLY A 389 33.41 -40.52 36.61
CA GLY A 389 33.48 -41.35 35.40
C GLY A 389 33.01 -42.78 35.63
N PHE A 390 33.38 -43.34 36.79
CA PHE A 390 32.87 -44.62 37.22
C PHE A 390 31.33 -44.61 37.39
N SER A 391 30.81 -43.68 38.15
CA SER A 391 29.37 -43.55 38.39
C SER A 391 28.59 -43.36 37.07
N ASN A 392 29.05 -42.53 36.16
CA ASN A 392 28.41 -42.32 34.86
C ASN A 392 28.40 -43.58 33.98
N LYS A 393 29.49 -44.34 33.94
CA LYS A 393 29.61 -45.54 33.12
C LYS A 393 28.87 -46.74 33.69
N THR A 394 28.66 -46.78 35.00
CA THR A 394 27.94 -47.87 35.69
C THR A 394 26.46 -47.61 35.93
N LYS A 395 25.99 -46.36 35.70
CA LYS A 395 24.62 -45.90 35.96
C LYS A 395 23.57 -46.72 35.18
N ASP A 396 23.86 -47.05 33.93
CA ASP A 396 22.94 -47.76 33.04
C ASP A 396 23.10 -49.30 33.13
N TYR A 397 23.99 -49.75 34.03
CA TYR A 397 24.16 -51.19 34.23
C TYR A 397 22.95 -51.77 34.98
N THR A 398 22.08 -52.41 34.24
CA THR A 398 20.84 -52.97 34.75
C THR A 398 21.09 -54.28 35.51
N GLN A 399 20.40 -54.40 36.62
CA GLN A 399 20.37 -55.60 37.50
C GLN A 399 20.01 -56.85 36.69
N GLY A 400 20.88 -57.87 36.69
CA GLY A 400 20.54 -59.17 36.13
C GLY A 400 21.63 -59.90 35.36
N SER A 401 22.73 -59.27 35.00
CA SER A 401 23.78 -59.87 34.16
C SER A 401 25.08 -60.27 34.88
N GLY A 402 25.05 -60.38 36.21
CA GLY A 402 26.19 -60.77 37.03
C GLY A 402 27.39 -59.84 36.84
N ALA A 403 27.72 -59.00 37.79
CA ALA A 403 28.91 -58.17 37.75
C ALA A 403 29.82 -58.41 38.94
N SER A 404 31.08 -58.13 38.78
CA SER A 404 32.04 -58.19 39.87
C SER A 404 32.74 -56.83 40.03
N VAL A 405 33.15 -56.52 41.22
CA VAL A 405 33.96 -55.35 41.54
C VAL A 405 35.24 -55.83 42.23
N ILE A 406 36.37 -55.26 41.83
CA ILE A 406 37.63 -55.40 42.50
C ILE A 406 38.01 -54.06 43.11
N ALA A 407 38.17 -53.98 44.43
CA ALA A 407 38.74 -52.82 45.10
C ALA A 407 40.21 -53.10 45.36
N ILE A 408 41.08 -52.18 45.03
CA ILE A 408 42.53 -52.30 45.12
C ILE A 408 43.10 -51.10 45.87
N ASP A 409 44.06 -51.38 46.74
CA ASP A 409 44.83 -50.37 47.48
C ASP A 409 46.30 -50.69 47.46
N VAL A 410 47.14 -49.67 47.32
CA VAL A 410 48.61 -49.81 47.26
C VAL A 410 49.17 -49.97 48.65
N ASP A 411 49.78 -51.13 48.93
CA ASP A 411 50.32 -51.45 50.24
C ASP A 411 51.47 -50.48 50.63
N PHE A 412 51.31 -49.89 51.83
CA PHE A 412 52.31 -48.98 52.39
C PHE A 412 52.59 -47.74 51.53
N PHE A 413 51.69 -47.26 50.71
CA PHE A 413 51.89 -46.14 49.79
C PHE A 413 52.32 -44.86 50.51
N LYS A 414 51.81 -44.60 51.68
CA LYS A 414 52.28 -43.49 52.53
C LYS A 414 53.77 -43.55 52.83
N LYS A 415 54.32 -44.73 53.08
CA LYS A 415 55.79 -44.86 53.24
C LYS A 415 56.58 -44.51 52.00
N ILE A 416 56.05 -44.83 50.82
CA ILE A 416 56.66 -44.46 49.54
C ILE A 416 56.72 -42.96 49.43
N ASN A 417 55.62 -42.27 49.68
CA ASN A 417 55.56 -40.81 49.67
C ASN A 417 56.47 -40.16 50.71
N ASP A 418 56.48 -40.70 51.96
CA ASP A 418 57.29 -40.16 53.04
C ASP A 418 58.82 -40.31 52.79
N PHE A 419 59.25 -41.43 52.11
CA PHE A 419 60.64 -41.68 51.83
C PHE A 419 61.17 -41.08 50.51
N PHE A 420 60.35 -41.12 49.45
CA PHE A 420 60.79 -40.77 48.10
C PHE A 420 60.14 -39.51 47.57
N GLY A 421 59.21 -38.91 48.33
CA GLY A 421 58.49 -37.73 47.94
C GLY A 421 57.26 -38.05 47.07
N HIS A 422 56.31 -37.10 47.02
CA HIS A 422 55.03 -37.25 46.30
C HIS A 422 55.21 -37.43 44.78
N GLY A 423 56.29 -36.88 44.19
CA GLY A 423 56.57 -37.07 42.74
C GLY A 423 56.80 -38.53 42.36
N VAL A 424 57.55 -39.25 43.22
CA VAL A 424 57.79 -40.71 42.99
C VAL A 424 56.53 -41.49 43.24
N GLY A 425 55.74 -41.10 44.27
CA GLY A 425 54.42 -41.73 44.48
C GLY A 425 53.46 -41.52 43.31
N ASP A 426 53.48 -40.36 42.69
CA ASP A 426 52.68 -40.06 41.48
C ASP A 426 53.11 -40.94 40.30
N GLU A 427 54.39 -41.14 40.06
CA GLU A 427 54.91 -42.04 39.04
C GLU A 427 54.54 -43.50 39.29
N VAL A 428 54.54 -43.96 40.53
CA VAL A 428 54.07 -45.27 40.92
C VAL A 428 52.59 -45.44 40.61
N LEU A 429 51.74 -44.43 40.91
CA LEU A 429 50.32 -44.49 40.62
C LEU A 429 50.01 -44.50 39.11
N ILE A 430 50.78 -43.72 38.32
CA ILE A 430 50.66 -43.73 36.84
C ILE A 430 51.03 -45.11 36.30
N SER A 431 52.16 -45.68 36.72
CA SER A 431 52.60 -46.99 36.31
C SER A 431 51.63 -48.09 36.73
N LEU A 432 51.12 -48.01 37.92
CA LEU A 432 50.13 -48.94 38.47
C LEU A 432 48.80 -48.87 37.69
N ALA A 433 48.33 -47.70 37.36
CA ALA A 433 47.13 -47.53 36.51
C ALA A 433 47.34 -48.19 35.12
N HIS A 434 48.54 -48.05 34.54
CA HIS A 434 48.89 -48.73 33.29
C HIS A 434 48.87 -50.23 33.43
N VAL A 435 49.47 -50.79 34.45
CA VAL A 435 49.45 -52.24 34.73
C VAL A 435 48.04 -52.76 34.91
N ILE A 436 47.22 -52.09 35.74
CA ILE A 436 45.82 -52.42 35.95
C ILE A 436 45.06 -52.46 34.63
N ASN A 437 45.19 -51.36 33.87
CA ASN A 437 44.47 -51.21 32.60
C ASN A 437 44.92 -52.29 31.56
N SER A 438 46.18 -52.67 31.54
CA SER A 438 46.70 -53.75 30.67
C SER A 438 46.21 -55.15 31.05
N CYS A 439 45.82 -55.32 32.31
CA CYS A 439 45.24 -56.55 32.82
C CYS A 439 43.68 -56.60 32.68
N CYS A 440 43.06 -55.55 32.17
CA CYS A 440 41.62 -55.44 32.00
C CYS A 440 41.24 -55.47 30.52
N ARG A 441 39.98 -55.81 30.22
CA ARG A 441 39.39 -55.80 28.90
C ARG A 441 38.89 -54.40 28.58
N SER A 442 38.50 -54.13 27.31
CA SER A 442 37.94 -52.87 26.87
C SER A 442 36.59 -52.52 27.50
N GLU A 443 35.81 -53.54 27.88
CA GLU A 443 34.54 -53.42 28.56
C GLU A 443 34.67 -53.21 30.08
N ASP A 444 35.84 -53.53 30.67
CA ASP A 444 36.10 -53.32 32.08
C ASP A 444 36.32 -51.83 32.39
N ILE A 445 35.77 -51.36 33.50
CA ILE A 445 35.84 -49.95 33.89
C ILE A 445 36.88 -49.82 35.01
N VAL A 446 38.07 -49.35 34.65
CA VAL A 446 39.13 -49.02 35.60
C VAL A 446 38.93 -47.60 36.12
N CYS A 447 38.97 -47.43 37.44
CA CYS A 447 38.74 -46.16 38.09
C CYS A 447 39.77 -45.96 39.26
N ARG A 448 40.20 -44.73 39.44
CA ARG A 448 40.89 -44.30 40.67
C ARG A 448 39.88 -43.53 41.55
N PHE A 449 39.53 -44.10 42.71
CA PHE A 449 38.54 -43.54 43.62
C PHE A 449 39.10 -42.41 44.45
N GLY A 450 40.39 -42.44 44.77
CA GLY A 450 41.10 -41.39 45.52
C GLY A 450 42.44 -41.90 46.04
N GLY A 451 43.38 -41.01 46.28
CA GLY A 451 44.72 -41.34 46.79
C GLY A 451 45.35 -42.52 46.08
N GLU A 452 45.50 -43.64 46.79
CA GLU A 452 46.07 -44.89 46.36
C GLU A 452 45.07 -45.98 46.02
N GLU A 453 43.73 -45.63 46.00
CA GLU A 453 42.65 -46.58 45.79
C GLU A 453 42.19 -46.67 44.35
N PHE A 454 42.14 -47.87 43.79
CA PHE A 454 41.58 -48.18 42.49
C PHE A 454 40.38 -49.13 42.62
N VAL A 455 39.44 -48.94 41.75
CA VAL A 455 38.27 -49.81 41.62
C VAL A 455 38.12 -50.25 40.18
N ILE A 456 37.84 -51.52 39.97
CA ILE A 456 37.60 -52.10 38.66
C ILE A 456 36.22 -52.70 38.67
N PHE A 457 35.35 -52.25 37.77
CA PHE A 457 34.08 -52.88 37.53
C PHE A 457 34.17 -53.80 36.31
N LEU A 458 33.77 -55.06 36.53
CA LEU A 458 33.85 -56.15 35.57
C LEU A 458 32.42 -56.57 35.18
N PRO A 459 31.89 -56.10 34.06
CA PRO A 459 30.54 -56.53 33.63
C PRO A 459 30.54 -58.02 33.22
N ASN A 460 29.42 -58.68 33.46
CA ASN A 460 29.19 -60.08 33.08
C ASN A 460 30.32 -61.06 33.52
N THR A 461 30.87 -60.86 34.72
CA THR A 461 32.05 -61.58 35.17
C THR A 461 31.72 -62.33 36.46
N SER A 462 32.02 -63.67 36.48
CA SER A 462 31.83 -64.51 37.65
C SER A 462 32.94 -64.26 38.69
N VAL A 463 32.65 -64.65 39.96
CA VAL A 463 33.55 -64.49 41.08
C VAL A 463 34.92 -65.16 40.81
N VAL A 464 34.93 -66.36 40.25
CA VAL A 464 36.17 -67.08 39.94
C VAL A 464 37.02 -66.36 38.87
N THR A 465 36.35 -65.72 37.91
CA THR A 465 37.04 -64.95 36.89
C THR A 465 37.56 -63.62 37.43
N ALA A 466 36.77 -62.95 38.28
CA ALA A 466 37.17 -61.69 38.93
C ALA A 466 38.34 -61.91 39.87
N GLU A 467 38.33 -62.99 40.66
CA GLU A 467 39.44 -63.39 41.53
C GLU A 467 40.74 -63.66 40.70
N ARG A 468 40.65 -64.36 39.58
CA ARG A 468 41.77 -64.59 38.69
C ARG A 468 42.32 -63.29 38.07
N ILE A 469 41.45 -62.36 37.75
CA ILE A 469 41.87 -61.03 37.26
C ILE A 469 42.60 -60.25 38.36
N ALA A 470 42.03 -60.22 39.56
CA ALA A 470 42.63 -59.57 40.73
C ALA A 470 43.98 -60.16 41.09
N GLU A 471 44.10 -61.48 41.12
CA GLU A 471 45.39 -62.17 41.37
C GLU A 471 46.44 -61.94 40.27
N ARG A 472 45.99 -61.91 39.01
CA ARG A 472 46.85 -61.52 37.89
C ARG A 472 47.39 -60.11 38.06
N ILE A 473 46.54 -59.14 38.39
CA ILE A 473 46.93 -57.76 38.67
C ILE A 473 47.91 -57.73 39.80
N ARG A 474 47.62 -58.38 40.94
CA ARG A 474 48.49 -58.47 42.11
C ARG A 474 49.90 -59.02 41.73
N SER A 475 49.94 -60.18 41.08
CA SER A 475 51.17 -60.84 40.71
C SER A 475 52.03 -60.05 39.69
N VAL A 476 51.40 -59.38 38.70
CA VAL A 476 52.10 -58.52 37.76
C VAL A 476 52.66 -57.29 38.48
N ILE A 477 51.92 -56.64 39.39
CA ILE A 477 52.37 -55.48 40.18
C ILE A 477 53.51 -55.91 41.09
N GLU A 478 53.43 -57.02 41.80
CA GLU A 478 54.50 -57.54 42.67
C GLU A 478 55.80 -57.81 41.91
N SER A 479 55.73 -58.32 40.67
CA SER A 479 56.86 -58.61 39.80
C SER A 479 57.38 -57.38 39.06
N THR A 480 56.62 -56.29 38.99
CA THR A 480 57.01 -55.05 38.28
C THR A 480 57.99 -54.25 39.11
N VAL A 481 59.04 -53.78 38.46
CA VAL A 481 59.99 -52.83 39.03
C VAL A 481 59.57 -51.44 38.64
N PHE A 482 59.16 -50.65 39.65
CA PHE A 482 58.72 -49.26 39.49
C PHE A 482 59.92 -48.31 39.50
N THR A 483 59.71 -47.02 39.30
CA THR A 483 60.69 -45.95 39.40
C THR A 483 61.56 -46.10 40.67
N ASN A 484 62.89 -45.85 40.56
CA ASN A 484 63.88 -46.00 41.66
C ASN A 484 64.07 -47.44 42.18
N ASP A 485 63.91 -48.46 41.31
CA ASP A 485 63.99 -49.89 41.65
C ASP A 485 63.01 -50.30 42.77
N LEU A 486 61.94 -49.56 42.94
CA LEU A 486 60.86 -49.85 43.93
C LEU A 486 60.06 -51.10 43.56
N ARG A 487 59.83 -51.94 44.52
CA ARG A 487 58.84 -53.00 44.42
C ARG A 487 57.62 -52.63 45.29
N VAL A 488 56.48 -52.65 44.62
CA VAL A 488 55.21 -52.27 45.26
C VAL A 488 54.30 -53.49 45.27
N THR A 489 53.55 -53.64 46.31
CA THR A 489 52.47 -54.67 46.38
C THR A 489 51.12 -54.00 46.53
N ILE A 490 50.09 -54.74 46.22
CA ILE A 490 48.73 -54.29 46.39
C ILE A 490 47.93 -55.32 47.18
N SER A 491 46.97 -54.84 47.92
CA SER A 491 45.88 -55.65 48.50
C SER A 491 44.63 -55.48 47.64
N ALA A 492 43.88 -56.53 47.41
CA ALA A 492 42.65 -56.48 46.62
C ALA A 492 41.52 -57.21 47.30
N GLY A 493 40.34 -56.62 47.22
CA GLY A 493 39.06 -57.26 47.64
C GLY A 493 38.14 -57.45 46.42
N VAL A 494 37.58 -58.61 46.31
CA VAL A 494 36.69 -58.96 45.19
C VAL A 494 35.29 -59.24 45.70
N ALA A 495 34.28 -58.57 45.10
CA ALA A 495 32.88 -58.88 45.37
C ALA A 495 32.12 -59.14 44.06
N THR A 496 31.21 -60.08 44.09
CA THR A 496 30.37 -60.41 42.92
C THR A 496 28.89 -60.33 43.30
N GLN A 497 28.09 -59.89 42.37
CA GLN A 497 26.65 -59.80 42.56
C GLN A 497 26.03 -61.20 42.71
N THR A 498 25.53 -61.48 43.90
CA THR A 498 24.95 -62.78 44.24
C THR A 498 23.40 -62.78 44.20
N ALA A 499 22.80 -61.61 44.14
CA ALA A 499 21.35 -61.44 44.05
C ALA A 499 20.95 -60.29 43.11
N PRO A 500 19.84 -60.42 42.38
CA PRO A 500 19.42 -59.42 41.35
C PRO A 500 19.11 -58.03 41.85
N LEU A 501 19.03 -57.82 43.15
CA LEU A 501 18.60 -56.56 43.80
C LEU A 501 19.71 -55.73 44.44
N SER A 502 20.94 -56.24 44.47
CA SER A 502 22.06 -55.49 45.06
C SER A 502 22.63 -54.47 44.08
N GLY A 503 22.44 -53.19 44.38
CA GLY A 503 23.00 -52.08 43.60
C GLY A 503 24.53 -52.05 43.61
N ILE A 504 25.15 -51.28 42.72
CA ILE A 504 26.60 -51.18 42.59
C ILE A 504 27.27 -50.70 43.88
N ASP A 505 26.60 -49.84 44.67
CA ASP A 505 27.12 -49.35 45.96
C ASP A 505 27.26 -50.50 46.97
N PHE A 506 26.39 -51.52 46.91
CA PHE A 506 26.51 -52.69 47.72
C PHE A 506 27.71 -53.57 47.32
N LEU A 507 27.97 -53.71 46.01
CA LEU A 507 29.14 -54.40 45.51
C LEU A 507 30.43 -53.70 45.90
N LEU A 508 30.44 -52.36 45.77
CA LEU A 508 31.59 -51.57 46.19
C LEU A 508 31.89 -51.74 47.66
N LYS A 509 30.87 -51.70 48.54
CA LYS A 509 31.02 -51.92 49.94
C LYS A 509 31.58 -53.31 50.27
N ASN A 510 31.05 -54.35 49.65
CA ASN A 510 31.50 -55.70 49.88
C ASN A 510 32.92 -55.94 49.40
N ALA A 511 33.33 -55.31 48.30
CA ALA A 511 34.72 -55.37 47.80
C ALA A 511 35.66 -54.63 48.75
N ASP A 512 35.22 -53.50 49.32
CA ASP A 512 35.96 -52.73 50.31
C ASP A 512 36.15 -53.49 51.63
N ASP A 513 35.08 -54.19 52.12
CA ASP A 513 35.17 -55.06 53.28
C ASP A 513 36.18 -56.20 53.07
N ALA A 514 36.19 -56.82 51.88
CA ALA A 514 37.20 -57.85 51.52
C ALA A 514 38.62 -57.28 51.38
N LEU A 515 38.76 -56.07 50.87
CA LEU A 515 40.05 -55.36 50.79
C LEU A 515 40.60 -55.05 52.20
N TYR A 516 39.71 -54.62 53.08
CA TYR A 516 40.07 -54.38 54.50
C TYR A 516 40.59 -55.65 55.16
N GLN A 517 39.93 -56.80 54.91
CA GLN A 517 40.40 -58.09 55.40
C GLN A 517 41.77 -58.45 54.81
N ALA A 518 42.01 -58.24 53.48
CA ALA A 518 43.28 -58.49 52.86
C ALA A 518 44.42 -57.68 53.50
N LYS A 519 44.17 -56.41 53.85
CA LYS A 519 45.12 -55.58 54.58
C LYS A 519 45.39 -56.08 56.00
N GLY A 520 44.36 -56.59 56.70
CA GLY A 520 44.47 -57.15 58.04
C GLY A 520 45.22 -58.45 58.14
N GLU A 521 45.08 -59.31 57.11
CA GLU A 521 45.71 -60.62 57.04
C GLU A 521 47.16 -60.62 56.50
N GLY A 522 47.80 -59.46 56.43
CA GLY A 522 49.23 -59.35 56.12
C GLY A 522 49.52 -58.73 54.73
N ARG A 523 48.52 -58.21 54.01
CA ARG A 523 48.66 -57.50 52.71
C ARG A 523 49.12 -58.41 51.56
N ASN A 524 49.39 -57.80 50.39
CA ASN A 524 49.85 -58.50 49.19
C ASN A 524 49.02 -59.77 48.88
N LYS A 525 47.71 -59.67 48.91
CA LYS A 525 46.79 -60.79 48.65
C LYS A 525 45.46 -60.33 48.11
N VAL A 526 44.76 -61.23 47.52
CA VAL A 526 43.40 -61.10 47.08
C VAL A 526 42.45 -61.82 48.04
N ILE A 527 41.42 -61.16 48.49
CA ILE A 527 40.35 -61.78 49.28
C ILE A 527 39.01 -61.62 48.52
N VAL A 528 38.28 -62.71 48.45
CA VAL A 528 36.94 -62.73 47.89
C VAL A 528 35.94 -62.56 49.04
N TYR A 529 35.04 -61.62 48.90
CA TYR A 529 33.96 -61.42 49.85
C TYR A 529 33.09 -62.65 49.94
N SER A 530 33.02 -63.25 51.10
CA SER A 530 32.06 -64.30 51.42
C SER A 530 31.10 -63.74 52.46
N ALA A 531 29.79 -63.67 52.07
CA ALA A 531 28.75 -63.34 53.05
C ALA A 531 28.79 -64.41 54.19
N ILE A 532 29.12 -63.96 55.41
CA ILE A 532 29.09 -64.79 56.59
C ILE A 532 27.62 -65.05 56.96
#